data_129821671a9ff5e434ba1320e421b488
#
_entry.id   129821671a9ff5e434ba1320e421b488
#
_cell.length_a   1.000
_cell.length_b   1.000
_cell.length_c   1.000
_cell.angle_alpha   90.00
_cell.angle_beta   90.00
_cell.angle_gamma   90.00
#
_symmetry.space_group_name_H-M   'P 1'
#
loop_
_entity.id
_entity.type
_entity.pdbx_description
1 polymer ?
#
loop_
_entity_poly.entity_id
_entity_poly.type
_entity_poly.pdbx_seq_one_letter_code
_entity_poly.pdbx_strand_id
1 'polypeptide(L)'
;DMLLAINSATNLDWKGHLTQTVNERPIYPRALQRQLPIWVATGGNVDSTIRIAEQGLPIVYATIGGNPKAFRQLVHIYKEVGSRNGHKPEQLKVAAHSWGWIEEDNQTAIDRYFFPTKQTVDNIAKGRPHWSEMTKEQYLRSVGPEGAIFVGSPEVVAHKIIGLVEALELDRFMLHLPVGSMPHKDVLNAIKLYGKEVAPIVRKYFEKN
;
A
#
# COMPACT_ATOMS: atom_id res chain seq x y z
N ASP A 1 2.64 -16.22 11.60
CA ASP A 1 2.23 -16.96 12.81
C ASP A 1 2.93 -16.41 14.07
N MET A 2 4.28 -16.35 14.14
CA MET A 2 5.00 -15.83 15.31
C MET A 2 4.58 -14.41 15.71
N LEU A 3 4.37 -13.50 14.77
CA LEU A 3 3.91 -12.15 15.05
C LEU A 3 2.51 -12.13 15.71
N LEU A 4 1.62 -13.00 15.28
CA LEU A 4 0.29 -13.15 15.90
C LEU A 4 0.40 -13.68 17.34
N ALA A 5 1.28 -14.66 17.57
CA ALA A 5 1.57 -15.15 18.91
C ALA A 5 2.12 -14.04 19.82
N ILE A 6 3.09 -13.25 19.33
CA ILE A 6 3.64 -12.09 20.06
C ILE A 6 2.53 -11.07 20.39
N ASN A 7 1.62 -10.81 19.45
CA ASN A 7 0.56 -9.81 19.61
C ASN A 7 -0.47 -10.21 20.68
N SER A 8 -0.68 -11.50 20.89
CA SER A 8 -1.68 -12.04 21.83
C SER A 8 -1.13 -12.44 23.21
N ALA A 9 0.14 -12.85 23.29
CA ALA A 9 0.74 -13.41 24.50
C ALA A 9 1.39 -12.35 25.39
N THR A 10 1.47 -12.60 26.70
CA THR A 10 2.28 -11.84 27.66
C THR A 10 3.70 -12.38 27.69
N ASN A 11 3.84 -13.70 27.75
CA ASN A 11 5.08 -14.43 27.59
C ASN A 11 4.99 -15.26 26.31
N LEU A 12 6.06 -15.29 25.54
CA LEU A 12 6.13 -16.04 24.29
C LEU A 12 6.79 -17.40 24.50
N ASP A 13 6.03 -18.45 24.20
CA ASP A 13 6.54 -19.77 23.89
C ASP A 13 6.41 -19.98 22.37
N TRP A 14 7.55 -20.23 21.71
CA TRP A 14 7.58 -20.38 20.26
C TRP A 14 8.60 -21.41 19.82
N LYS A 15 8.15 -22.32 18.96
CA LYS A 15 9.03 -23.27 18.27
C LYS A 15 8.70 -23.26 16.77
N GLY A 16 9.51 -22.58 15.97
CA GLY A 16 9.34 -22.50 14.54
C GLY A 16 10.44 -23.27 13.78
N HIS A 17 10.18 -23.58 12.50
CA HIS A 17 11.16 -24.25 11.64
C HIS A 17 12.25 -23.31 11.13
N LEU A 18 11.93 -22.02 10.94
CA LEU A 18 12.80 -21.00 10.35
C LEU A 18 13.20 -19.90 11.33
N THR A 19 12.75 -20.00 12.59
CA THR A 19 13.01 -19.02 13.62
C THR A 19 13.60 -19.68 14.83
N GLN A 20 14.27 -18.89 15.70
CA GLN A 20 14.77 -19.39 16.97
C GLN A 20 13.63 -19.85 17.87
N THR A 21 13.90 -20.88 18.69
CA THR A 21 13.00 -21.27 19.76
C THR A 21 13.03 -20.22 20.87
N VAL A 22 11.86 -19.86 21.38
CA VAL A 22 11.69 -18.92 22.50
C VAL A 22 10.92 -19.64 23.58
N ASN A 23 11.44 -19.69 24.81
CA ASN A 23 10.82 -20.37 25.94
C ASN A 23 10.47 -19.33 27.00
N GLU A 24 9.19 -19.16 27.28
CA GLU A 24 8.61 -18.30 28.33
C GLU A 24 9.26 -16.92 28.46
N ARG A 25 9.49 -16.23 27.32
CA ARG A 25 10.10 -14.90 27.36
C ARG A 25 9.02 -13.81 27.39
N PRO A 26 9.13 -12.86 28.34
CA PRO A 26 8.19 -11.75 28.40
C PRO A 26 8.38 -10.81 27.20
N ILE A 27 7.25 -10.26 26.74
CA ILE A 27 7.21 -9.38 25.57
C ILE A 27 7.10 -7.92 26.03
N TYR A 28 8.11 -7.11 25.74
CA TYR A 28 8.15 -5.68 26.04
C TYR A 28 8.63 -4.85 24.84
N PRO A 29 8.15 -3.57 24.70
CA PRO A 29 7.06 -2.96 25.46
C PRO A 29 5.71 -3.60 25.12
N ARG A 30 4.77 -3.57 26.05
CA ARG A 30 3.37 -4.00 25.78
C ARG A 30 2.62 -2.90 25.01
N ALA A 31 1.74 -3.31 24.12
CA ALA A 31 0.83 -2.38 23.45
C ALA A 31 -0.15 -1.78 24.48
N LEU A 32 -0.51 -0.50 24.29
CA LEU A 32 -1.59 0.13 25.03
C LEU A 32 -2.94 -0.52 24.69
N GLN A 33 -3.14 -0.86 23.40
CA GLN A 33 -4.30 -1.59 22.94
C GLN A 33 -4.21 -3.06 23.36
N ARG A 34 -5.36 -3.74 23.44
CA ARG A 34 -5.39 -5.17 23.70
C ARG A 34 -4.58 -5.98 22.69
N GLN A 35 -4.66 -5.58 21.42
CA GLN A 35 -3.88 -6.13 20.32
C GLN A 35 -3.55 -5.01 19.33
N LEU A 36 -2.36 -5.05 18.72
CA LEU A 36 -2.01 -4.17 17.63
C LEU A 36 -2.69 -4.63 16.33
N PRO A 37 -3.20 -3.71 15.51
CA PRO A 37 -3.70 -4.06 14.18
C PRO A 37 -2.55 -4.52 13.29
N ILE A 38 -2.67 -5.73 12.75
CA ILE A 38 -1.66 -6.33 11.85
C ILE A 38 -2.24 -6.36 10.43
N TRP A 39 -1.55 -5.73 9.51
CA TRP A 39 -1.85 -5.75 8.09
C TRP A 39 -0.77 -6.52 7.34
N VAL A 40 -1.16 -7.39 6.41
CA VAL A 40 -0.22 -8.21 5.64
C VAL A 40 -0.14 -7.70 4.21
N ALA A 41 1.07 -7.32 3.77
CA ALA A 41 1.29 -6.80 2.43
C ALA A 41 1.62 -7.91 1.42
N THR A 42 1.09 -7.76 0.19
CA THR A 42 1.40 -8.63 -0.94
C THR A 42 1.52 -7.83 -2.24
N GLY A 43 2.35 -8.30 -3.16
CA GLY A 43 2.51 -7.74 -4.50
C GLY A 43 1.49 -8.27 -5.52
N GLY A 44 0.41 -8.95 -5.09
CA GLY A 44 -0.62 -9.48 -6.00
C GLY A 44 -0.47 -10.99 -6.30
N ASN A 45 0.25 -11.74 -5.46
CA ASN A 45 0.29 -13.19 -5.56
C ASN A 45 -1.01 -13.82 -5.03
N VAL A 46 -1.65 -14.68 -5.82
CA VAL A 46 -2.94 -15.32 -5.51
C VAL A 46 -2.84 -16.18 -4.25
N ASP A 47 -1.80 -17.04 -4.12
CA ASP A 47 -1.65 -17.93 -2.98
C ASP A 47 -1.44 -17.15 -1.67
N SER A 48 -0.72 -16.01 -1.75
CA SER A 48 -0.56 -15.12 -0.60
C SER A 48 -1.89 -14.48 -0.22
N THR A 49 -2.69 -14.06 -1.20
CA THR A 49 -4.03 -13.51 -0.99
C THR A 49 -4.94 -14.52 -0.27
N ILE A 50 -4.95 -15.77 -0.74
CA ILE A 50 -5.73 -16.86 -0.15
C ILE A 50 -5.31 -17.09 1.31
N ARG A 51 -4.02 -17.29 1.60
CA ARG A 51 -3.52 -17.51 2.96
C ARG A 51 -3.84 -16.38 3.92
N ILE A 52 -3.79 -15.13 3.46
CA ILE A 52 -4.15 -13.97 4.29
C ILE A 52 -5.66 -13.96 4.58
N ALA A 53 -6.47 -14.29 3.57
CA ALA A 53 -7.92 -14.38 3.69
C ALA A 53 -8.37 -15.52 4.65
N GLU A 54 -7.73 -16.69 4.56
CA GLU A 54 -7.99 -17.83 5.46
C GLU A 54 -7.74 -17.48 6.93
N GLN A 55 -6.76 -16.60 7.20
CA GLN A 55 -6.45 -16.12 8.55
C GLN A 55 -7.32 -14.94 9.00
N GLY A 56 -8.15 -14.38 8.11
CA GLY A 56 -8.99 -13.21 8.41
C GLY A 56 -8.18 -11.93 8.70
N LEU A 57 -6.94 -11.86 8.21
CA LEU A 57 -6.09 -10.69 8.43
C LEU A 57 -6.32 -9.62 7.37
N PRO A 58 -6.29 -8.34 7.75
CA PRO A 58 -6.31 -7.22 6.82
C PRO A 58 -5.18 -7.30 5.78
N ILE A 59 -5.51 -7.05 4.50
CA ILE A 59 -4.57 -7.16 3.38
C ILE A 59 -4.17 -5.79 2.84
N VAL A 60 -2.91 -5.67 2.40
CA VAL A 60 -2.39 -4.49 1.68
C VAL A 60 -1.84 -4.93 0.33
N TYR A 61 -2.40 -4.41 -0.75
CA TYR A 61 -1.86 -4.62 -2.09
C TYR A 61 -0.86 -3.54 -2.46
N ALA A 62 0.35 -3.95 -2.87
CA ALA A 62 1.36 -3.05 -3.42
C ALA A 62 1.06 -2.78 -4.90
N THR A 63 0.28 -1.74 -5.18
CA THR A 63 -0.17 -1.37 -6.54
C THR A 63 0.82 -0.40 -7.19
N ILE A 64 2.11 -0.78 -7.26
CA ILE A 64 3.21 0.10 -7.71
C ILE A 64 3.56 -0.04 -9.20
N GLY A 65 2.86 -0.89 -9.94
CA GLY A 65 3.10 -1.11 -11.38
C GLY A 65 1.85 -1.61 -12.10
N GLY A 66 1.83 -1.46 -13.43
CA GLY A 66 0.71 -1.87 -14.26
C GLY A 66 -0.56 -1.03 -14.07
N ASN A 67 -1.72 -1.63 -14.27
CA ASN A 67 -3.01 -1.03 -13.97
C ASN A 67 -3.48 -1.47 -12.56
N PRO A 68 -3.57 -0.55 -11.58
CA PRO A 68 -3.96 -0.88 -10.21
C PRO A 68 -5.36 -1.50 -10.11
N LYS A 69 -6.28 -1.16 -11.01
CA LYS A 69 -7.64 -1.70 -11.03
C LYS A 69 -7.70 -3.20 -11.33
N ALA A 70 -6.63 -3.77 -11.91
CA ALA A 70 -6.51 -5.22 -12.14
C ALA A 70 -6.51 -6.04 -10.82
N PHE A 71 -6.16 -5.41 -9.69
CA PHE A 71 -6.24 -6.05 -8.37
C PHE A 71 -7.66 -6.36 -7.91
N ARG A 72 -8.70 -5.83 -8.59
CA ARG A 72 -10.12 -6.09 -8.25
C ARG A 72 -10.44 -7.59 -8.15
N GLN A 73 -9.87 -8.40 -9.04
CA GLN A 73 -10.06 -9.86 -8.98
C GLN A 73 -9.46 -10.48 -7.71
N LEU A 74 -8.29 -10.00 -7.28
CA LEU A 74 -7.66 -10.45 -6.03
C LEU A 74 -8.45 -10.02 -4.80
N VAL A 75 -9.01 -8.81 -4.80
CA VAL A 75 -9.89 -8.35 -3.72
C VAL A 75 -11.14 -9.23 -3.62
N HIS A 76 -11.72 -9.62 -4.77
CA HIS A 76 -12.86 -10.53 -4.80
C HIS A 76 -12.49 -11.90 -4.21
N ILE A 77 -11.37 -12.50 -4.64
CA ILE A 77 -10.85 -13.77 -4.08
C ILE A 77 -10.64 -13.66 -2.57
N TYR A 78 -10.01 -12.57 -2.12
CA TYR A 78 -9.76 -12.32 -0.69
C TYR A 78 -11.05 -12.31 0.14
N LYS A 79 -12.05 -11.54 -0.29
CA LYS A 79 -13.34 -11.44 0.41
C LYS A 79 -14.10 -12.76 0.39
N GLU A 80 -14.12 -13.46 -0.75
CA GLU A 80 -14.80 -14.75 -0.90
C GLU A 80 -14.17 -15.83 -0.02
N VAL A 81 -12.85 -16.00 -0.06
CA VAL A 81 -12.13 -17.00 0.75
C VAL A 81 -12.28 -16.68 2.24
N GLY A 82 -12.12 -15.41 2.64
CA GLY A 82 -12.28 -15.00 4.02
C GLY A 82 -13.68 -15.30 4.56
N SER A 83 -14.72 -14.98 3.78
CA SER A 83 -16.11 -15.28 4.15
C SER A 83 -16.37 -16.79 4.27
N ARG A 84 -15.86 -17.61 3.35
CA ARG A 84 -15.96 -19.09 3.41
C ARG A 84 -15.27 -19.67 4.65
N ASN A 85 -14.24 -19.02 5.17
CA ASN A 85 -13.55 -19.40 6.41
C ASN A 85 -14.21 -18.80 7.67
N GLY A 86 -15.39 -18.20 7.55
CA GLY A 86 -16.19 -17.72 8.69
C GLY A 86 -15.80 -16.34 9.22
N HIS A 87 -14.94 -15.61 8.51
CA HIS A 87 -14.57 -14.24 8.88
C HIS A 87 -15.66 -13.24 8.49
N LYS A 88 -15.93 -12.28 9.37
CA LYS A 88 -16.94 -11.24 9.13
C LYS A 88 -16.40 -10.21 8.13
N PRO A 89 -17.28 -9.59 7.29
CA PRO A 89 -16.88 -8.56 6.33
C PRO A 89 -16.06 -7.41 6.97
N GLU A 90 -16.40 -7.01 8.20
CA GLU A 90 -15.72 -5.93 8.92
C GLU A 90 -14.27 -6.27 9.32
N GLN A 91 -13.90 -7.54 9.33
CA GLN A 91 -12.53 -8.02 9.57
C GLN A 91 -11.71 -8.03 8.28
N LEU A 92 -12.37 -8.28 7.13
CA LEU A 92 -11.74 -8.45 5.83
C LEU A 92 -11.41 -7.08 5.19
N LYS A 93 -10.55 -6.32 5.86
CA LYS A 93 -10.14 -4.99 5.42
C LYS A 93 -9.15 -5.03 4.27
N VAL A 94 -9.32 -4.14 3.30
CA VAL A 94 -8.46 -4.02 2.12
C VAL A 94 -7.79 -2.66 2.08
N ALA A 95 -6.49 -2.66 1.85
CA ALA A 95 -5.72 -1.45 1.59
C ALA A 95 -4.94 -1.55 0.29
N ALA A 96 -4.61 -0.40 -0.30
CA ALA A 96 -3.65 -0.30 -1.38
C ALA A 96 -2.53 0.67 -1.03
N HIS A 97 -1.35 0.40 -1.57
CA HIS A 97 -0.16 1.21 -1.44
C HIS A 97 0.41 1.50 -2.82
N SER A 98 0.63 2.78 -3.13
CA SER A 98 1.21 3.23 -4.40
C SER A 98 2.28 4.29 -4.19
N TRP A 99 3.17 4.46 -5.18
CA TRP A 99 4.08 5.58 -5.22
C TRP A 99 3.37 6.85 -5.70
N GLY A 100 3.81 8.01 -5.22
CA GLY A 100 3.26 9.26 -5.71
C GLY A 100 4.02 10.50 -5.28
N TRP A 101 3.66 11.62 -5.91
CA TRP A 101 4.23 12.92 -5.64
C TRP A 101 3.22 14.03 -5.91
N ILE A 102 3.25 15.07 -5.09
CA ILE A 102 2.28 16.16 -5.14
C ILE A 102 3.01 17.49 -5.16
N GLU A 103 2.66 18.32 -6.13
CA GLU A 103 3.04 19.72 -6.24
C GLU A 103 1.77 20.55 -6.49
N GLU A 104 1.86 21.87 -6.34
CA GLU A 104 0.74 22.76 -6.66
C GLU A 104 0.37 22.70 -8.16
N ASP A 105 1.39 22.61 -9.03
CA ASP A 105 1.24 22.48 -10.48
C ASP A 105 1.43 21.03 -10.95
N ASN A 106 0.49 20.56 -11.76
CA ASN A 106 0.46 19.17 -12.25
C ASN A 106 1.69 18.81 -13.11
N GLN A 107 2.10 19.70 -14.03
CA GLN A 107 3.23 19.42 -14.91
C GLN A 107 4.55 19.44 -14.14
N THR A 108 4.70 20.37 -13.21
CA THR A 108 5.85 20.43 -12.30
C THR A 108 6.01 19.16 -11.49
N ALA A 109 4.90 18.59 -10.98
CA ALA A 109 4.91 17.32 -10.26
C ALA A 109 5.44 16.19 -11.16
N ILE A 110 4.90 16.08 -12.37
CA ILE A 110 5.27 15.03 -13.36
C ILE A 110 6.76 15.12 -13.71
N ASP A 111 7.26 16.31 -13.99
CA ASP A 111 8.65 16.49 -14.43
C ASP A 111 9.65 16.28 -13.29
N ARG A 112 9.33 16.77 -12.10
CA ARG A 112 10.20 16.63 -10.92
C ARG A 112 10.33 15.20 -10.44
N TYR A 113 9.25 14.42 -10.48
CA TYR A 113 9.24 13.05 -10.00
C TYR A 113 9.80 12.02 -11.00
N PHE A 114 10.04 12.40 -12.24
CA PHE A 114 10.54 11.49 -13.28
C PHE A 114 11.91 10.90 -12.94
N PHE A 115 12.91 11.75 -12.70
CA PHE A 115 14.29 11.30 -12.52
C PHE A 115 14.45 10.40 -11.27
N PRO A 116 13.95 10.77 -10.07
CA PRO A 116 14.01 9.90 -8.90
C PRO A 116 13.29 8.56 -9.11
N THR A 117 12.15 8.56 -9.79
CA THR A 117 11.41 7.33 -10.12
C THR A 117 12.21 6.45 -11.07
N LYS A 118 12.73 7.02 -12.17
CA LYS A 118 13.57 6.28 -13.11
C LYS A 118 14.77 5.65 -12.39
N GLN A 119 15.51 6.42 -11.60
CA GLN A 119 16.67 5.93 -10.87
C GLN A 119 16.31 4.75 -9.95
N THR A 120 15.17 4.83 -9.28
CA THR A 120 14.69 3.76 -8.39
C THR A 120 14.33 2.51 -9.18
N VAL A 121 13.56 2.65 -10.26
CA VAL A 121 13.15 1.52 -11.12
C VAL A 121 14.36 0.87 -11.78
N ASP A 122 15.28 1.64 -12.32
CA ASP A 122 16.49 1.13 -12.96
C ASP A 122 17.38 0.36 -11.96
N ASN A 123 17.48 0.83 -10.72
CA ASN A 123 18.19 0.09 -9.68
C ASN A 123 17.50 -1.21 -9.29
N ILE A 124 16.17 -1.24 -9.23
CA ILE A 124 15.40 -2.46 -8.99
C ILE A 124 15.59 -3.44 -10.15
N ALA A 125 15.59 -2.96 -11.39
CA ALA A 125 15.75 -3.77 -12.60
C ALA A 125 17.08 -4.56 -12.62
N LYS A 126 18.16 -4.00 -12.07
CA LYS A 126 19.46 -4.69 -11.95
C LYS A 126 19.39 -5.99 -11.14
N GLY A 127 18.49 -6.10 -10.19
CA GLY A 127 18.34 -7.26 -9.30
C GLY A 127 17.10 -8.11 -9.54
N ARG A 128 16.24 -7.76 -10.51
CA ARG A 128 14.97 -8.46 -10.77
C ARG A 128 14.75 -8.71 -12.25
N PRO A 129 14.79 -9.98 -12.73
CA PRO A 129 14.70 -10.33 -14.16
C PRO A 129 13.45 -9.84 -14.89
N HIS A 130 12.35 -9.59 -14.17
CA HIS A 130 11.07 -9.14 -14.74
C HIS A 130 10.90 -7.62 -14.76
N TRP A 131 11.90 -6.87 -14.31
CA TRP A 131 11.91 -5.42 -14.34
C TRP A 131 12.86 -4.94 -15.43
N SER A 132 12.45 -3.94 -16.21
CA SER A 132 13.28 -3.24 -17.20
C SER A 132 13.55 -1.81 -16.76
N GLU A 133 14.58 -1.21 -17.31
CA GLU A 133 14.85 0.22 -17.14
C GLU A 133 13.65 1.05 -17.61
N MET A 134 13.35 2.11 -16.87
CA MET A 134 12.20 2.97 -17.15
C MET A 134 12.50 3.97 -18.26
N THR A 135 11.71 3.95 -19.33
CA THR A 135 11.70 5.02 -20.32
C THR A 135 10.78 6.18 -19.91
N LYS A 136 10.97 7.36 -20.55
CA LYS A 136 10.06 8.51 -20.31
C LYS A 136 8.62 8.19 -20.68
N GLU A 137 8.40 7.44 -21.75
CA GLU A 137 7.06 7.03 -22.18
C GLU A 137 6.39 6.06 -21.19
N GLN A 138 7.14 5.10 -20.66
CA GLN A 138 6.64 4.19 -19.61
C GLN A 138 6.26 4.96 -18.36
N TYR A 139 7.11 5.94 -17.96
CA TYR A 139 6.81 6.81 -16.84
C TYR A 139 5.52 7.61 -17.07
N LEU A 140 5.37 8.28 -18.23
CA LEU A 140 4.18 9.06 -18.54
C LEU A 140 2.90 8.21 -18.54
N ARG A 141 2.97 6.97 -19.04
CA ARG A 141 1.85 6.02 -18.90
C ARG A 141 1.58 5.68 -17.44
N SER A 142 2.62 5.49 -16.63
CA SER A 142 2.47 5.11 -15.21
C SER A 142 1.85 6.22 -14.36
N VAL A 143 2.11 7.49 -14.66
CA VAL A 143 1.50 8.65 -13.98
C VAL A 143 0.14 9.05 -14.56
N GLY A 144 -0.21 8.54 -15.74
CA GLY A 144 -1.51 8.78 -16.38
C GLY A 144 -2.70 8.28 -15.53
N PRO A 145 -3.94 8.55 -15.97
CA PRO A 145 -5.15 8.25 -15.19
C PRO A 145 -5.28 6.79 -14.76
N GLU A 146 -4.89 5.84 -15.61
CA GLU A 146 -4.98 4.40 -15.35
C GLU A 146 -3.65 3.79 -14.84
N GLY A 147 -2.61 4.61 -14.67
CA GLY A 147 -1.30 4.14 -14.22
C GLY A 147 -1.20 4.01 -12.70
N ALA A 148 -0.16 3.30 -12.24
CA ALA A 148 0.03 2.95 -10.84
C ALA A 148 0.72 4.05 -10.00
N ILE A 149 1.25 5.11 -10.62
CA ILE A 149 1.99 6.17 -9.92
C ILE A 149 1.09 7.41 -9.79
N PHE A 150 0.87 7.88 -8.58
CA PHE A 150 -0.07 8.96 -8.22
C PHE A 150 0.68 10.29 -8.15
N VAL A 151 0.85 10.95 -9.29
CA VAL A 151 1.61 12.20 -9.42
C VAL A 151 0.75 13.28 -10.04
N GLY A 152 0.81 14.50 -9.47
CA GLY A 152 0.09 15.64 -10.00
C GLY A 152 -0.23 16.70 -8.97
N SER A 153 -1.18 17.59 -9.34
CA SER A 153 -1.78 18.53 -8.40
C SER A 153 -2.63 17.81 -7.35
N PRO A 154 -2.98 18.46 -6.25
CA PRO A 154 -3.84 17.86 -5.23
C PRO A 154 -5.15 17.28 -5.78
N GLU A 155 -5.81 17.98 -6.70
CA GLU A 155 -7.07 17.54 -7.32
C GLU A 155 -6.86 16.30 -8.17
N VAL A 156 -5.81 16.27 -9.00
CA VAL A 156 -5.49 15.13 -9.87
C VAL A 156 -5.23 13.89 -9.03
N VAL A 157 -4.40 14.01 -8.00
CA VAL A 157 -4.07 12.89 -7.12
C VAL A 157 -5.29 12.44 -6.32
N ALA A 158 -6.12 13.38 -5.80
CA ALA A 158 -7.33 13.04 -5.07
C ALA A 158 -8.33 12.25 -5.92
N HIS A 159 -8.62 12.71 -7.14
CA HIS A 159 -9.54 11.99 -8.04
C HIS A 159 -9.02 10.60 -8.43
N LYS A 160 -7.71 10.47 -8.62
CA LYS A 160 -7.10 9.16 -8.91
C LYS A 160 -7.21 8.21 -7.71
N ILE A 161 -7.05 8.71 -6.47
CA ILE A 161 -7.26 7.94 -5.24
C ILE A 161 -8.73 7.52 -5.14
N ILE A 162 -9.68 8.43 -5.33
CA ILE A 162 -11.12 8.14 -5.30
C ILE A 162 -11.44 7.00 -6.27
N GLY A 163 -11.02 7.12 -7.53
CA GLY A 163 -11.28 6.07 -8.52
C GLY A 163 -10.67 4.71 -8.17
N LEU A 164 -9.53 4.66 -7.48
CA LEU A 164 -8.95 3.40 -7.01
C LEU A 164 -9.71 2.85 -5.78
N VAL A 165 -10.07 3.72 -4.84
CA VAL A 165 -10.87 3.33 -3.65
C VAL A 165 -12.18 2.69 -4.07
N GLU A 166 -12.89 3.29 -5.02
CA GLU A 166 -14.14 2.74 -5.57
C GLU A 166 -13.91 1.42 -6.31
N ALA A 167 -12.88 1.37 -7.18
CA ALA A 167 -12.62 0.19 -8.01
C ALA A 167 -12.23 -1.05 -7.19
N LEU A 168 -11.54 -0.87 -6.07
CA LEU A 168 -11.04 -1.95 -5.21
C LEU A 168 -11.79 -2.05 -3.87
N GLU A 169 -12.77 -1.21 -3.63
CA GLU A 169 -13.52 -1.15 -2.35
C GLU A 169 -12.58 -1.05 -1.14
N LEU A 170 -11.66 -0.07 -1.19
CA LEU A 170 -10.59 0.06 -0.19
C LEU A 170 -11.09 0.68 1.11
N ASP A 171 -10.67 0.10 2.23
CA ASP A 171 -10.79 0.71 3.57
C ASP A 171 -9.67 1.72 3.85
N ARG A 172 -8.53 1.59 3.15
CA ARG A 172 -7.37 2.45 3.34
C ARG A 172 -6.54 2.58 2.06
N PHE A 173 -6.10 3.81 1.79
CA PHE A 173 -5.10 4.09 0.77
C PHE A 173 -3.84 4.69 1.40
N MET A 174 -2.67 4.26 0.96
CA MET A 174 -1.38 4.75 1.44
C MET A 174 -0.55 5.25 0.26
N LEU A 175 -0.07 6.50 0.35
CA LEU A 175 0.80 7.09 -0.65
C LEU A 175 2.24 7.13 -0.13
N HIS A 176 3.14 6.46 -0.85
CA HIS A 176 4.56 6.50 -0.59
C HIS A 176 5.19 7.65 -1.40
N LEU A 177 5.44 8.76 -0.76
CA LEU A 177 5.88 9.99 -1.41
C LEU A 177 7.35 9.95 -1.86
N PRO A 178 8.35 9.67 -1.00
CA PRO A 178 9.75 9.71 -1.41
C PRO A 178 10.15 8.41 -2.14
N VAL A 179 10.53 8.53 -3.41
CA VAL A 179 11.30 7.51 -4.12
C VAL A 179 12.63 8.10 -4.56
N GLY A 180 13.69 7.30 -4.51
CA GLY A 180 15.04 7.79 -4.84
C GLY A 180 15.48 8.96 -3.95
N SER A 181 16.29 9.85 -4.52
CA SER A 181 16.84 11.02 -3.83
C SER A 181 15.99 12.27 -4.05
N MET A 182 14.97 12.46 -3.24
CA MET A 182 14.17 13.69 -3.22
C MET A 182 14.68 14.66 -2.14
N PRO A 183 14.79 15.98 -2.41
CA PRO A 183 15.17 16.95 -1.38
C PRO A 183 14.18 16.94 -0.22
N HIS A 184 14.69 16.91 1.01
CA HIS A 184 13.85 16.81 2.22
C HIS A 184 12.78 17.91 2.31
N LYS A 185 13.12 19.13 1.94
CA LYS A 185 12.16 20.27 1.92
C LYS A 185 10.96 19.98 1.01
N ASP A 186 11.22 19.38 -0.16
CA ASP A 186 10.17 19.09 -1.13
C ASP A 186 9.30 17.93 -0.65
N VAL A 187 9.89 16.92 0.00
CA VAL A 187 9.14 15.83 0.66
C VAL A 187 8.20 16.38 1.73
N LEU A 188 8.67 17.31 2.58
CA LEU A 188 7.82 17.94 3.59
C LEU A 188 6.67 18.75 2.96
N ASN A 189 6.91 19.44 1.85
CA ASN A 189 5.86 20.15 1.11
C ASN A 189 4.82 19.19 0.54
N ALA A 190 5.25 18.10 -0.10
CA ALA A 190 4.35 17.08 -0.64
C ALA A 190 3.50 16.42 0.47
N ILE A 191 4.08 16.14 1.64
CA ILE A 191 3.33 15.66 2.83
C ILE A 191 2.27 16.67 3.26
N LYS A 192 2.62 17.96 3.30
CA LYS A 192 1.70 19.03 3.65
C LYS A 192 0.54 19.14 2.68
N LEU A 193 0.81 19.10 1.36
CA LEU A 193 -0.22 19.12 0.32
C LEU A 193 -1.12 17.89 0.42
N TYR A 194 -0.55 16.69 0.63
CA TYR A 194 -1.34 15.49 0.84
C TYR A 194 -2.31 15.62 2.02
N GLY A 195 -1.82 16.07 3.17
CA GLY A 195 -2.63 16.17 4.38
C GLY A 195 -3.67 17.30 4.36
N LYS A 196 -3.33 18.45 3.76
CA LYS A 196 -4.19 19.64 3.80
C LYS A 196 -5.14 19.77 2.62
N GLU A 197 -4.83 19.17 1.48
CA GLU A 197 -5.60 19.34 0.25
C GLU A 197 -6.11 18.01 -0.29
N VAL A 198 -5.25 17.02 -0.55
CA VAL A 198 -5.67 15.73 -1.12
C VAL A 198 -6.61 14.97 -0.19
N ALA A 199 -6.20 14.76 1.06
CA ALA A 199 -6.98 13.96 2.01
C ALA A 199 -8.37 14.56 2.31
N PRO A 200 -8.55 15.88 2.46
CA PRO A 200 -9.86 16.49 2.60
C PRO A 200 -10.78 16.30 1.38
N ILE A 201 -10.25 16.41 0.14
CA ILE A 201 -11.04 16.16 -1.08
C ILE A 201 -11.55 14.73 -1.09
N VAL A 202 -10.68 13.75 -0.84
CA VAL A 202 -11.06 12.33 -0.82
C VAL A 202 -12.10 12.05 0.27
N ARG A 203 -11.89 12.53 1.51
CA ARG A 203 -12.83 12.33 2.62
C ARG A 203 -14.20 12.93 2.33
N LYS A 204 -14.24 14.19 1.85
CA LYS A 204 -15.49 14.87 1.50
C LYS A 204 -16.29 14.13 0.43
N TYR A 205 -15.61 13.45 -0.49
CA TYR A 205 -16.26 12.64 -1.52
C TYR A 205 -17.02 11.46 -0.89
N PHE A 206 -16.38 10.70 0.01
CA PHE A 206 -16.98 9.52 0.65
C PHE A 206 -17.91 9.85 1.83
N GLU A 207 -17.88 11.06 2.38
CA GLU A 207 -18.87 11.51 3.38
C GLU A 207 -20.23 11.87 2.75
N LYS A 208 -20.26 12.14 1.43
CA LYS A 208 -21.47 12.54 0.70
C LYS A 208 -22.17 11.40 -0.04
N ASN A 209 -21.48 10.29 -0.18
CA ASN A 209 -21.94 9.09 -0.90
C ASN A 209 -21.88 7.87 0.02
#